data_aecdc74f1e0075c7c502feb3c521717b
#
_entry.id   aecdc74f1e0075c7c502feb3c521717b
#
_cell.length_a   1.000
_cell.length_b   1.000
_cell.length_c   1.000
_cell.angle_alpha   90.00
_cell.angle_beta   90.00
_cell.angle_gamma   90.00
#
_symmetry.space_group_name_H-M   'P 1'
#
loop_
_entity.id
_entity.type
_entity.pdbx_description
1 polymer ?
#
loop_
_entity_poly.entity_id
_entity_poly.type
_entity_poly.pdbx_seq_one_letter_code
_entity_poly.pdbx_strand_id
1 'polypeptide(L)'
;MSENLIAHLVPHQGCVITRRDGAIEIAGSAMNWVMSAAVAPLLCRAPFAFRVVGKTDSTNLRMHWHRGELIFNWECSVRELRVHDPATAEQHGLKDKGFLTPGDWHEIVWEIGLDRMRVIVDGEVRFDGKGDYSGIESAPSVGPCFGSTVSVREFTITPLDQAA
;
A
#
# COMPACT_ATOMS: atom_id res chain seq x y z
N MET A 1 -15.77 -6.21 12.92
CA MET A 1 -14.68 -5.21 12.83
C MET A 1 -13.42 -5.92 12.35
N SER A 2 -12.73 -5.36 11.36
CA SER A 2 -11.47 -5.93 10.89
C SER A 2 -10.37 -5.72 11.93
N GLU A 3 -9.55 -6.74 12.15
CA GLU A 3 -8.43 -6.67 13.07
C GLU A 3 -7.34 -5.73 12.53
N ASN A 4 -6.76 -4.90 13.41
CA ASN A 4 -5.59 -4.11 13.06
C ASN A 4 -4.33 -4.99 13.17
N LEU A 5 -3.72 -5.26 12.03
CA LEU A 5 -2.62 -6.22 11.89
C LEU A 5 -1.21 -5.62 12.13
N ILE A 6 -1.10 -4.34 12.52
CA ILE A 6 0.24 -3.72 12.68
C ILE A 6 1.14 -4.46 13.68
N ALA A 7 0.57 -5.10 14.69
CA ALA A 7 1.32 -5.89 15.66
C ALA A 7 1.98 -7.14 15.03
N HIS A 8 1.45 -7.60 13.90
CA HIS A 8 1.85 -8.84 13.23
C HIS A 8 2.67 -8.59 11.96
N LEU A 9 2.90 -7.33 11.57
CA LEU A 9 3.74 -7.04 10.42
C LEU A 9 5.19 -7.43 10.70
N VAL A 10 5.83 -8.04 9.72
CA VAL A 10 7.23 -8.49 9.79
C VAL A 10 8.08 -7.73 8.76
N PRO A 11 9.33 -7.40 9.07
CA PRO A 11 10.21 -6.74 8.11
C PRO A 11 10.52 -7.66 6.93
N HIS A 12 10.66 -7.06 5.75
CA HIS A 12 11.01 -7.71 4.51
C HIS A 12 12.05 -6.88 3.77
N GLN A 13 12.91 -7.53 2.95
CA GLN A 13 13.95 -6.87 2.14
C GLN A 13 14.90 -5.94 2.95
N GLY A 14 15.19 -6.30 4.20
CA GLY A 14 16.13 -5.57 5.03
C GLY A 14 15.58 -4.28 5.65
N CYS A 15 14.28 -4.03 5.60
CA CYS A 15 13.70 -2.91 6.33
C CYS A 15 13.74 -3.15 7.84
N VAL A 16 13.69 -2.06 8.59
CA VAL A 16 13.67 -2.06 10.06
C VAL A 16 12.33 -1.52 10.53
N ILE A 17 11.66 -2.27 11.41
CA ILE A 17 10.43 -1.84 12.06
C ILE A 17 10.74 -1.41 13.49
N THR A 18 10.36 -0.17 13.82
CA THR A 18 10.38 0.36 15.19
C THR A 18 8.93 0.59 15.65
N ARG A 19 8.58 0.09 16.82
CA ARG A 19 7.24 0.27 17.40
C ARG A 19 7.24 1.41 18.38
N ARG A 20 6.31 2.36 18.21
CA ARG A 20 6.21 3.56 19.05
C ARG A 20 4.78 4.10 19.05
N ASP A 21 4.25 4.35 20.27
CA ASP A 21 2.98 5.08 20.47
C ASP A 21 1.78 4.55 19.66
N GLY A 22 1.62 3.23 19.61
CA GLY A 22 0.51 2.58 18.88
C GLY A 22 0.66 2.58 17.35
N ALA A 23 1.83 2.97 16.85
CA ALA A 23 2.20 2.92 15.45
C ALA A 23 3.49 2.14 15.24
N ILE A 24 3.81 1.84 14.00
CA ILE A 24 5.11 1.34 13.58
C ILE A 24 5.76 2.35 12.64
N GLU A 25 7.07 2.49 12.74
CA GLU A 25 7.91 3.17 11.75
C GLU A 25 8.65 2.11 10.96
N ILE A 26 8.59 2.22 9.64
CA ILE A 26 9.26 1.33 8.70
C ILE A 26 10.33 2.15 7.98
N ALA A 27 11.59 1.84 8.22
CA ALA A 27 12.72 2.45 7.54
C ALA A 27 13.32 1.45 6.55
N GLY A 28 13.76 1.94 5.41
CA GLY A 28 14.43 1.13 4.41
C GLY A 28 15.83 0.69 4.84
N SER A 29 16.38 -0.27 4.10
CA SER A 29 17.79 -0.64 4.24
C SER A 29 18.69 0.47 3.68
N ALA A 30 20.01 0.37 3.96
CA ALA A 30 21.00 1.27 3.38
C ALA A 30 21.09 1.21 1.84
N MET A 31 20.53 0.15 1.23
CA MET A 31 20.41 -0.01 -0.22
C MET A 31 19.09 0.59 -0.69
N ASN A 32 19.08 1.88 -0.91
CA ASN A 32 17.88 2.70 -1.11
C ASN A 32 17.02 2.38 -2.34
N TRP A 33 17.52 1.63 -3.31
CA TRP A 33 16.73 1.18 -4.49
C TRP A 33 16.05 -0.16 -4.31
N VAL A 34 16.36 -0.88 -3.24
CA VAL A 34 15.63 -2.10 -2.92
C VAL A 34 14.35 -1.70 -2.20
N MET A 35 13.25 -2.13 -2.74
CA MET A 35 11.94 -1.91 -2.15
C MET A 35 11.84 -2.61 -0.80
N SER A 36 11.77 -1.83 0.26
CA SER A 36 11.66 -2.32 1.62
C SER A 36 10.20 -2.27 2.06
N ALA A 37 9.67 -3.35 2.55
CA ALA A 37 8.27 -3.47 2.92
C ALA A 37 8.10 -4.26 4.22
N ALA A 38 7.06 -3.92 4.97
CA ALA A 38 6.53 -4.74 6.05
C ALA A 38 5.42 -5.61 5.48
N VAL A 39 5.62 -6.92 5.48
CA VAL A 39 4.71 -7.88 4.87
C VAL A 39 3.71 -8.39 5.90
N ALA A 40 2.43 -8.40 5.55
CA ALA A 40 1.41 -9.01 6.39
C ALA A 40 1.61 -10.52 6.51
N PRO A 41 1.30 -11.13 7.67
CA PRO A 41 1.56 -12.56 7.88
C PRO A 41 0.51 -13.49 7.27
N LEU A 42 -0.29 -13.00 6.31
CA LEU A 42 -1.38 -13.79 5.71
C LEU A 42 -1.44 -13.62 4.19
N LEU A 43 -1.93 -14.64 3.51
CA LEU A 43 -2.23 -14.59 2.09
C LEU A 43 -3.67 -14.10 1.88
N CYS A 44 -3.84 -13.17 0.97
CA CYS A 44 -5.14 -12.60 0.59
C CYS A 44 -5.50 -12.98 -0.85
N ARG A 45 -6.78 -13.26 -1.05
CA ARG A 45 -7.40 -13.46 -2.37
C ARG A 45 -8.49 -12.41 -2.58
N ALA A 46 -8.62 -11.92 -3.81
CA ALA A 46 -9.77 -11.08 -4.18
C ALA A 46 -11.10 -11.84 -4.00
N PRO A 47 -12.20 -11.18 -3.57
CA PRO A 47 -12.31 -9.74 -3.33
C PRO A 47 -11.98 -9.34 -1.87
N PHE A 48 -11.18 -8.32 -1.70
CA PHE A 48 -10.88 -7.75 -0.38
C PHE A 48 -10.51 -6.26 -0.47
N ALA A 49 -10.59 -5.57 0.67
CA ALA A 49 -10.05 -4.22 0.84
C ALA A 49 -8.78 -4.29 1.69
N PHE A 50 -7.72 -3.68 1.20
CA PHE A 50 -6.47 -3.47 1.88
C PHE A 50 -6.41 -2.02 2.34
N ARG A 51 -6.52 -1.78 3.65
CA ARG A 51 -6.57 -0.44 4.22
C ARG A 51 -5.36 -0.18 5.10
N VAL A 52 -4.74 0.97 4.87
CA VAL A 52 -3.62 1.49 5.66
C VAL A 52 -3.97 2.89 6.15
N VAL A 53 -3.75 3.16 7.42
CA VAL A 53 -3.62 4.54 7.91
C VAL A 53 -2.14 4.78 8.15
N GLY A 54 -1.54 5.57 7.25
CA GLY A 54 -0.10 5.74 7.19
C GLY A 54 0.31 7.16 6.82
N LYS A 55 1.59 7.42 6.99
CA LYS A 55 2.23 8.66 6.56
C LYS A 55 3.65 8.40 6.09
N THR A 56 4.12 9.23 5.18
CA THR A 56 5.54 9.29 4.82
C THR A 56 6.16 10.54 5.42
N ASP A 57 7.45 10.50 5.73
CA ASP A 57 8.21 11.69 6.14
C ASP A 57 8.59 12.59 4.94
N SER A 58 8.56 12.05 3.73
CA SER A 58 9.03 12.76 2.52
C SER A 58 8.41 12.18 1.25
N THR A 59 9.03 11.16 0.69
CA THR A 59 8.62 10.47 -0.53
C THR A 59 8.17 9.04 -0.24
N ASN A 60 7.74 8.33 -1.26
CA ASN A 60 7.55 6.87 -1.31
C ASN A 60 6.85 6.26 -0.10
N LEU A 61 5.53 6.41 -0.04
CA LEU A 61 4.69 5.45 0.65
C LEU A 61 4.19 4.46 -0.40
N ARG A 62 4.53 3.19 -0.27
CA ARG A 62 4.20 2.15 -1.25
C ARG A 62 3.37 1.05 -0.62
N MET A 63 2.36 0.59 -1.34
CA MET A 63 1.54 -0.57 -0.99
C MET A 63 1.69 -1.62 -2.08
N HIS A 64 1.77 -2.90 -1.70
CA HIS A 64 1.99 -4.01 -2.64
C HIS A 64 1.02 -5.15 -2.40
N TRP A 65 0.62 -5.78 -3.48
CA TRP A 65 -0.04 -7.07 -3.47
C TRP A 65 0.24 -7.80 -4.78
N HIS A 66 0.87 -8.98 -4.69
CA HIS A 66 1.34 -9.75 -5.85
C HIS A 66 2.30 -8.93 -6.72
N ARG A 67 1.94 -8.69 -7.98
CA ARG A 67 2.70 -7.85 -8.93
C ARG A 67 2.26 -6.39 -8.92
N GLY A 68 1.20 -6.09 -8.16
CA GLY A 68 0.62 -4.77 -8.05
C GLY A 68 1.37 -3.89 -7.06
N GLU A 69 1.42 -2.61 -7.37
CA GLU A 69 2.05 -1.61 -6.53
C GLU A 69 1.33 -0.28 -6.65
N LEU A 70 1.13 0.37 -5.52
CA LEU A 70 0.73 1.77 -5.45
C LEU A 70 1.90 2.58 -4.93
N ILE A 71 2.29 3.65 -5.63
CA ILE A 71 3.37 4.55 -5.20
C ILE A 71 2.80 5.94 -5.02
N PHE A 72 2.80 6.39 -3.77
CA PHE A 72 2.48 7.77 -3.40
C PHE A 72 3.76 8.56 -3.17
N ASN A 73 3.74 9.86 -3.44
CA ASN A 73 4.91 10.75 -3.30
C ASN A 73 6.16 10.16 -4.01
N TRP A 74 5.96 9.71 -5.23
CA TRP A 74 7.03 9.10 -6.02
C TRP A 74 8.22 10.05 -6.19
N GLU A 75 9.43 9.57 -5.95
CA GLU A 75 10.64 10.40 -5.96
C GLU A 75 10.92 11.12 -7.29
N CYS A 76 10.44 10.57 -8.41
CA CYS A 76 10.60 11.18 -9.72
C CYS A 76 9.48 12.17 -10.07
N SER A 77 8.30 12.04 -9.43
CA SER A 77 7.13 12.90 -9.66
C SER A 77 6.17 12.81 -8.47
N VAL A 78 6.41 13.62 -7.47
CA VAL A 78 5.73 13.56 -6.17
C VAL A 78 4.20 13.70 -6.24
N ARG A 79 3.68 14.30 -7.29
CA ARG A 79 2.24 14.47 -7.49
C ARG A 79 1.59 13.33 -8.28
N GLU A 80 2.38 12.49 -8.95
CA GLU A 80 1.87 11.38 -9.76
C GLU A 80 1.60 10.15 -8.89
N LEU A 81 0.40 9.59 -9.00
CA LEU A 81 0.12 8.25 -8.48
C LEU A 81 0.58 7.22 -9.52
N ARG A 82 1.52 6.37 -9.14
CA ARG A 82 1.87 5.20 -9.94
C ARG A 82 1.06 4.01 -9.47
N VAL A 83 0.39 3.37 -10.42
CA VAL A 83 -0.39 2.15 -10.18
C VAL A 83 0.16 1.06 -11.09
N HIS A 84 0.64 -0.03 -10.49
CA HIS A 84 0.98 -1.24 -11.22
C HIS A 84 -0.16 -2.25 -11.04
N ASP A 85 -0.68 -2.77 -12.14
CA ASP A 85 -1.78 -3.73 -12.11
C ASP A 85 -1.33 -5.07 -11.49
N PRO A 86 -2.05 -5.62 -10.49
CA PRO A 86 -1.67 -6.88 -9.86
C PRO A 86 -1.61 -8.10 -10.78
N ALA A 87 -2.43 -8.15 -11.82
CA ALA A 87 -2.48 -9.29 -12.73
C ALA A 87 -1.43 -9.19 -13.84
N THR A 88 -1.23 -7.99 -14.40
CA THR A 88 -0.43 -7.79 -15.63
C THR A 88 0.90 -7.08 -15.37
N ALA A 89 1.04 -6.40 -14.23
CA ALA A 89 2.12 -5.45 -13.92
C ALA A 89 2.15 -4.23 -14.85
N GLU A 90 1.08 -3.99 -15.62
CA GLU A 90 0.95 -2.77 -16.43
C GLU A 90 0.98 -1.53 -15.53
N GLN A 91 1.73 -0.52 -15.95
CA GLN A 91 1.96 0.70 -15.18
C GLN A 91 1.10 1.83 -15.69
N HIS A 92 0.40 2.51 -14.76
CA HIS A 92 -0.39 3.71 -15.02
C HIS A 92 0.17 4.86 -14.20
N GLY A 93 0.39 6.01 -14.83
CA GLY A 93 0.73 7.26 -14.15
C GLY A 93 -0.47 8.21 -14.15
N LEU A 94 -0.98 8.57 -12.96
CA LEU A 94 -2.12 9.47 -12.82
C LEU A 94 -1.65 10.80 -12.25
N LYS A 95 -1.71 11.83 -13.09
CA LYS A 95 -1.30 13.19 -12.74
C LYS A 95 -2.13 13.73 -11.56
N ASP A 96 -1.47 14.37 -10.62
CA ASP A 96 -2.06 15.02 -9.45
C ASP A 96 -2.88 14.10 -8.51
N LYS A 97 -2.69 12.78 -8.61
CA LYS A 97 -3.38 11.79 -7.77
C LYS A 97 -2.49 11.12 -6.71
N GLY A 98 -1.19 11.38 -6.72
CA GLY A 98 -0.21 10.68 -5.89
C GLY A 98 0.27 11.41 -4.64
N PHE A 99 -0.11 12.68 -4.46
CA PHE A 99 0.43 13.47 -3.35
C PHE A 99 -0.28 13.16 -2.03
N LEU A 100 0.54 12.88 -1.01
CA LEU A 100 0.18 12.84 0.40
C LEU A 100 0.99 13.91 1.12
N THR A 101 0.38 14.74 1.96
CA THR A 101 1.12 15.73 2.74
C THR A 101 2.10 15.02 3.68
N PRO A 102 3.43 15.23 3.52
CA PRO A 102 4.40 14.58 4.41
C PRO A 102 4.16 14.91 5.87
N GLY A 103 4.26 13.91 6.74
CA GLY A 103 4.03 14.05 8.18
C GLY A 103 2.57 13.95 8.62
N ASP A 104 1.60 14.03 7.70
CA ASP A 104 0.19 13.87 8.01
C ASP A 104 -0.26 12.40 7.82
N TRP A 105 -1.19 11.98 8.68
CA TRP A 105 -1.82 10.67 8.56
C TRP A 105 -2.87 10.70 7.47
N HIS A 106 -2.80 9.71 6.56
CA HIS A 106 -3.76 9.50 5.47
C HIS A 106 -4.36 8.10 5.58
N GLU A 107 -5.66 8.02 5.30
CA GLU A 107 -6.33 6.74 5.09
C GLU A 107 -6.23 6.38 3.60
N ILE A 108 -5.63 5.23 3.32
CA ILE A 108 -5.50 4.69 1.97
C ILE A 108 -6.21 3.34 1.94
N VAL A 109 -7.19 3.21 1.06
CA VAL A 109 -7.93 1.96 0.84
C VAL A 109 -7.70 1.50 -0.59
N TRP A 110 -7.15 0.30 -0.74
CA TRP A 110 -7.03 -0.39 -2.01
C TRP A 110 -8.08 -1.51 -2.04
N GLU A 111 -9.17 -1.26 -2.73
CA GLU A 111 -10.21 -2.27 -2.96
C GLU A 111 -9.84 -3.09 -4.19
N ILE A 112 -9.77 -4.40 -4.02
CA ILE A 112 -9.44 -5.36 -5.07
C ILE A 112 -10.63 -6.33 -5.19
N GLY A 113 -11.51 -6.07 -6.15
CA GLY A 113 -12.59 -6.97 -6.53
C GLY A 113 -12.10 -8.09 -7.44
N LEU A 114 -12.99 -8.89 -7.98
CA LEU A 114 -12.62 -9.95 -8.92
C LEU A 114 -12.23 -9.39 -10.30
N ASP A 115 -12.91 -8.33 -10.74
CA ASP A 115 -12.79 -7.75 -12.08
C ASP A 115 -12.49 -6.24 -12.10
N ARG A 116 -12.25 -5.65 -10.94
CA ARG A 116 -12.07 -4.21 -10.77
C ARG A 116 -11.25 -3.91 -9.53
N MET A 117 -10.45 -2.86 -9.59
CA MET A 117 -9.84 -2.31 -8.38
C MET A 117 -10.05 -0.80 -8.29
N ARG A 118 -10.07 -0.28 -7.05
CA ARG A 118 -10.14 1.16 -6.76
C ARG A 118 -9.11 1.53 -5.71
N VAL A 119 -8.58 2.73 -5.82
CA VAL A 119 -7.72 3.35 -4.81
C VAL A 119 -8.43 4.58 -4.28
N ILE A 120 -8.64 4.62 -2.97
CA ILE A 120 -9.35 5.66 -2.26
C ILE A 120 -8.41 6.25 -1.22
N VAL A 121 -8.25 7.56 -1.20
CA VAL A 121 -7.42 8.28 -0.22
C VAL A 121 -8.25 9.34 0.46
N ASP A 122 -8.35 9.26 1.80
CA ASP A 122 -9.15 10.17 2.62
C ASP A 122 -10.60 10.33 2.09
N GLY A 123 -11.18 9.23 1.60
CA GLY A 123 -12.52 9.17 1.04
C GLY A 123 -12.64 9.59 -0.43
N GLU A 124 -11.57 10.07 -1.06
CA GLU A 124 -11.54 10.44 -2.48
C GLU A 124 -11.05 9.27 -3.34
N VAL A 125 -11.83 8.89 -4.36
CA VAL A 125 -11.39 7.89 -5.36
C VAL A 125 -10.31 8.52 -6.24
N ARG A 126 -9.10 7.97 -6.19
CA ARG A 126 -7.96 8.43 -6.98
C ARG A 126 -7.64 7.55 -8.18
N PHE A 127 -8.04 6.30 -8.14
CA PHE A 127 -7.94 5.37 -9.27
C PHE A 127 -9.13 4.41 -9.27
N ASP A 128 -9.57 4.04 -10.45
CA ASP A 128 -10.63 3.07 -10.68
C ASP A 128 -10.36 2.38 -12.02
N GLY A 129 -10.11 1.08 -12.00
CA GLY A 129 -9.72 0.33 -13.18
C GLY A 129 -10.28 -1.09 -13.20
N LYS A 130 -10.40 -1.66 -14.39
CA LYS A 130 -10.82 -3.04 -14.62
C LYS A 130 -9.62 -3.95 -14.77
N GLY A 131 -9.75 -5.19 -14.35
CA GLY A 131 -8.75 -6.24 -14.51
C GLY A 131 -9.30 -7.58 -14.06
N ASP A 132 -8.58 -8.67 -14.25
CA ASP A 132 -8.93 -9.99 -13.71
C ASP A 132 -8.00 -10.33 -12.55
N TYR A 133 -8.52 -10.25 -11.35
CA TYR A 133 -7.77 -10.51 -10.11
C TYR A 133 -8.18 -11.83 -9.45
N SER A 134 -9.10 -12.56 -10.09
CA SER A 134 -9.50 -13.90 -9.66
C SER A 134 -8.30 -14.85 -9.68
N GLY A 135 -8.18 -15.71 -8.69
CA GLY A 135 -7.08 -16.69 -8.63
C GLY A 135 -5.73 -16.16 -8.17
N ILE A 136 -5.57 -14.86 -7.96
CA ILE A 136 -4.35 -14.29 -7.36
C ILE A 136 -4.41 -14.48 -5.84
N GLU A 137 -3.31 -14.98 -5.28
CA GLU A 137 -3.11 -15.10 -3.84
C GLU A 137 -1.73 -14.58 -3.47
N SER A 138 -1.67 -13.60 -2.58
CA SER A 138 -0.41 -13.01 -2.15
C SER A 138 -0.55 -12.32 -0.79
N ALA A 139 0.56 -12.12 -0.10
CA ALA A 139 0.61 -11.32 1.12
C ALA A 139 0.67 -9.83 0.74
N PRO A 140 -0.20 -8.98 1.28
CA PRO A 140 -0.08 -7.53 1.10
C PRO A 140 1.05 -6.97 1.95
N SER A 141 1.62 -5.85 1.52
CA SER A 141 2.68 -5.17 2.24
C SER A 141 2.62 -3.65 2.06
N VAL A 142 3.29 -2.94 2.94
CA VAL A 142 3.45 -1.49 2.91
C VAL A 142 4.86 -1.13 3.32
N GLY A 143 5.40 -0.07 2.78
CA GLY A 143 6.72 0.37 3.20
C GLY A 143 7.27 1.56 2.44
N PRO A 144 8.48 1.99 2.83
CA PRO A 144 9.22 3.06 2.19
C PRO A 144 10.02 2.58 0.99
N CYS A 145 10.59 3.53 0.28
CA CYS A 145 11.62 3.33 -0.73
C CYS A 145 12.48 4.58 -0.86
N PHE A 146 13.69 4.46 -1.41
CA PHE A 146 14.58 5.60 -1.66
C PHE A 146 14.79 6.53 -0.45
N GLY A 147 15.07 5.94 0.72
CA GLY A 147 15.46 6.68 1.93
C GLY A 147 14.31 7.33 2.70
N SER A 148 13.06 7.11 2.30
CA SER A 148 11.90 7.56 3.08
C SER A 148 11.69 6.69 4.32
N THR A 149 10.93 7.23 5.30
CA THR A 149 10.40 6.48 6.43
C THR A 149 8.88 6.55 6.38
N VAL A 150 8.24 5.40 6.44
CA VAL A 150 6.79 5.27 6.46
C VAL A 150 6.34 4.85 7.85
N SER A 151 5.38 5.58 8.41
CA SER A 151 4.72 5.21 9.66
C SER A 151 3.33 4.67 9.36
N VAL A 152 2.92 3.64 10.09
CA VAL A 152 1.62 3.00 9.95
C VAL A 152 1.01 2.79 11.34
N ARG A 153 -0.23 3.24 11.53
CA ARG A 153 -0.98 3.02 12.78
C ARG A 153 -2.15 2.05 12.62
N GLU A 154 -2.60 1.84 11.39
CA GLU A 154 -3.62 0.84 11.07
C GLU A 154 -3.27 0.12 9.77
N PHE A 155 -3.39 -1.19 9.78
CA PHE A 155 -3.23 -2.08 8.63
C PHE A 155 -4.31 -3.15 8.74
N THR A 156 -5.32 -3.09 7.89
CA THR A 156 -6.46 -4.00 7.95
C THR A 156 -6.74 -4.65 6.60
N ILE A 157 -7.18 -5.89 6.63
CA ILE A 157 -7.70 -6.62 5.47
C ILE A 157 -9.14 -6.97 5.77
N THR A 158 -10.04 -6.58 4.88
CA THR A 158 -11.48 -6.83 5.01
C THR A 158 -11.98 -7.52 3.75
N PRO A 159 -12.61 -8.70 3.85
CA PRO A 159 -13.32 -9.28 2.71
C PRO A 159 -14.36 -8.29 2.18
N LEU A 160 -14.46 -8.18 0.86
CA LEU A 160 -15.53 -7.45 0.21
C LEU A 160 -16.66 -8.41 -0.12
N ASP A 161 -17.90 -7.97 0.07
CA ASP A 161 -19.04 -8.72 -0.40
C ASP A 161 -18.97 -8.87 -1.93
N GLN A 162 -19.14 -10.08 -2.42
CA GLN A 162 -19.33 -10.28 -3.84
C GLN A 162 -20.68 -9.62 -4.17
N ALA A 163 -20.61 -8.51 -4.92
CA ALA A 163 -21.84 -7.96 -5.48
C ALA A 163 -22.51 -9.06 -6.32
N ALA A 164 -23.68 -9.40 -5.90
CA ALA A 164 -24.48 -10.41 -6.58
C ALA A 164 -24.83 -10.01 -8.02
#